data_13e66e191e3c8ff66d17c2cff6d78699
#
_entry.id   13e66e191e3c8ff66d17c2cff6d78699
#
_cell.length_a   1.000
_cell.length_b   1.000
_cell.length_c   1.000
_cell.angle_alpha   90.00
_cell.angle_beta   90.00
_cell.angle_gamma   90.00
#
_symmetry.space_group_name_H-M   'P 1'
#
loop_
_entity.id
_entity.type
_entity.pdbx_description
1 polymer ?
#
loop_
_entity_poly.entity_id
_entity_poly.type
_entity_poly.pdbx_seq_one_letter_code
_entity_poly.pdbx_strand_id
1 'polypeptide(L)'
;METTSESGYLPDGEKLYELINSQMQKALCDIGVLEVKCKSRSEFQDMDLCTIHTTTNGGYRIRLVFCAERKFLKLIAEHMLGESVTNEDDIKECAKEFFNVICGHIVAAIFKETHFPARFH
;
A
#
# COMPACT_ATOMS: atom_id res chain seq x y z
N MET A 1 -1.03 2.95 6.93
CA MET A 1 -0.93 1.53 6.53
C MET A 1 -0.65 0.69 7.76
N GLU A 2 -1.37 -0.39 7.94
CA GLU A 2 -1.17 -1.33 9.04
C GLU A 2 -0.78 -2.70 8.48
N THR A 3 0.06 -3.42 9.23
CA THR A 3 0.42 -4.80 8.91
C THR A 3 0.26 -5.67 10.14
N THR A 4 -0.21 -6.91 9.94
CA THR A 4 -0.24 -7.94 10.97
C THR A 4 0.41 -9.19 10.40
N SER A 5 1.36 -9.76 11.13
CA SER A 5 2.10 -10.94 10.73
C SER A 5 1.81 -12.09 11.69
N GLU A 6 1.49 -13.27 11.14
CA GLU A 6 1.18 -14.47 11.92
C GLU A 6 2.21 -15.58 11.75
N SER A 7 3.25 -15.36 10.94
CA SER A 7 4.25 -16.38 10.64
C SER A 7 5.60 -16.06 11.28
N GLY A 8 6.27 -17.07 11.84
CA GLY A 8 7.63 -16.96 12.36
C GLY A 8 8.72 -16.86 11.29
N TYR A 9 8.34 -16.99 10.01
CA TYR A 9 9.29 -16.91 8.89
C TYR A 9 9.46 -15.50 8.33
N LEU A 10 8.63 -14.57 8.77
CA LEU A 10 8.71 -13.17 8.31
C LEU A 10 9.81 -12.42 9.05
N PRO A 11 10.34 -11.34 8.45
CA PRO A 11 11.18 -10.38 9.17
C PRO A 11 10.44 -9.86 10.41
N ASP A 12 11.18 -9.35 11.40
CA ASP A 12 10.54 -8.75 12.56
C ASP A 12 9.65 -7.55 12.14
N GLY A 13 8.75 -7.11 13.03
CA GLY A 13 7.76 -6.09 12.72
C GLY A 13 8.34 -4.77 12.25
N GLU A 14 9.46 -4.35 12.84
CA GLU A 14 10.14 -3.11 12.47
C GLU A 14 10.74 -3.20 11.06
N LYS A 15 11.42 -4.29 10.77
CA LYS A 15 12.01 -4.53 9.45
C LYS A 15 10.94 -4.67 8.38
N LEU A 16 9.84 -5.35 8.70
CA LEU A 16 8.71 -5.47 7.80
C LEU A 16 8.08 -4.11 7.49
N TYR A 17 7.91 -3.27 8.50
CA TYR A 17 7.41 -1.91 8.34
C TYR A 17 8.31 -1.08 7.42
N GLU A 18 9.62 -1.13 7.63
CA GLU A 18 10.59 -0.42 6.79
C GLU A 18 10.52 -0.88 5.33
N LEU A 19 10.40 -2.18 5.12
CA LEU A 19 10.28 -2.75 3.79
C LEU A 19 9.03 -2.25 3.08
N ILE A 20 7.89 -2.29 3.76
CA ILE A 20 6.60 -1.83 3.22
C ILE A 20 6.66 -0.34 2.90
N ASN A 21 7.19 0.45 3.81
CA ASN A 21 7.30 1.90 3.64
C ASN A 21 8.21 2.24 2.45
N SER A 22 9.32 1.53 2.31
CA SER A 22 10.24 1.69 1.19
C SER A 22 9.56 1.39 -0.15
N GLN A 23 8.80 0.30 -0.23
CA GLN A 23 8.07 -0.06 -1.46
C GLN A 23 6.97 0.96 -1.78
N MET A 24 6.31 1.49 -0.76
CA MET A 24 5.30 2.54 -0.94
C MET A 24 5.94 3.81 -1.52
N GLN A 25 7.04 4.26 -0.94
CA GLN A 25 7.74 5.47 -1.40
C GLN A 25 8.20 5.31 -2.84
N LYS A 26 8.74 4.15 -3.18
CA LYS A 26 9.20 3.86 -4.53
C LYS A 26 8.03 3.88 -5.53
N ALA A 27 6.92 3.26 -5.19
CA ALA A 27 5.74 3.23 -6.05
C ALA A 27 5.17 4.63 -6.30
N LEU A 28 5.13 5.47 -5.26
CA LEU A 28 4.68 6.86 -5.39
C LEU A 28 5.63 7.66 -6.26
N CYS A 29 6.93 7.50 -6.07
CA CYS A 29 7.94 8.16 -6.89
C CYS A 29 7.81 7.78 -8.37
N ASP A 30 7.55 6.50 -8.65
CA ASP A 30 7.41 5.99 -10.02
C ASP A 30 6.25 6.65 -10.78
N ILE A 31 5.20 7.08 -10.08
CA ILE A 31 4.09 7.81 -10.70
C ILE A 31 4.20 9.33 -10.58
N GLY A 32 5.32 9.83 -10.06
CA GLY A 32 5.61 11.26 -9.99
C GLY A 32 5.18 11.96 -8.71
N VAL A 33 4.78 11.22 -7.68
CA VAL A 33 4.42 11.79 -6.38
C VAL A 33 5.66 11.79 -5.49
N LEU A 34 6.31 12.95 -5.38
CA LEU A 34 7.63 13.07 -4.74
C LEU A 34 7.58 13.37 -3.24
N GLU A 35 6.48 13.97 -2.78
CA GLU A 35 6.33 14.32 -1.37
C GLU A 35 5.09 13.69 -0.78
N VAL A 36 5.26 12.93 0.29
CA VAL A 36 4.18 12.26 1.00
C VAL A 36 4.40 12.40 2.49
N LYS A 37 3.34 12.79 3.20
CA LYS A 37 3.35 12.82 4.66
C LYS A 37 2.59 11.63 5.20
N CYS A 38 3.26 10.84 6.03
CA CYS A 38 2.59 9.80 6.80
C CYS A 38 2.09 10.41 8.10
N LYS A 39 0.82 10.22 8.40
CA LYS A 39 0.19 10.73 9.61
C LYS A 39 -0.07 9.61 10.59
N SER A 40 -0.05 9.92 11.88
CA SER A 40 -0.46 8.98 12.91
C SER A 40 -1.96 8.74 12.84
N ARG A 41 -2.43 7.64 13.42
CA ARG A 41 -3.85 7.27 13.42
C ARG A 41 -4.74 8.38 14.00
N SER A 42 -4.28 9.07 15.04
CA SER A 42 -5.01 10.17 15.67
C SER A 42 -5.16 11.40 14.77
N GLU A 43 -4.21 11.63 13.87
CA GLU A 43 -4.25 12.76 12.94
C GLU A 43 -5.27 12.57 11.82
N PHE A 44 -5.77 11.36 11.63
CA PHE A 44 -6.78 11.05 10.62
C PHE A 44 -8.20 11.24 11.13
N GLN A 45 -8.40 11.59 12.39
CA GLN A 45 -9.75 11.91 12.89
C GLN A 45 -10.37 13.05 12.08
N ASP A 46 -11.63 12.93 11.77
CA ASP A 46 -12.41 13.95 11.04
C ASP A 46 -11.99 14.12 9.56
N MET A 47 -11.17 13.23 9.02
CA MET A 47 -10.81 13.25 7.60
C MET A 47 -11.68 12.29 6.79
N ASP A 48 -11.93 12.65 5.53
CA ASP A 48 -12.61 11.77 4.58
C ASP A 48 -11.63 10.72 4.08
N LEU A 49 -11.68 9.54 4.67
CA LEU A 49 -10.73 8.47 4.43
C LEU A 49 -11.33 7.33 3.61
N CYS A 50 -10.49 6.74 2.77
CA CYS A 50 -10.77 5.48 2.09
C CYS A 50 -9.79 4.42 2.58
N THR A 51 -10.30 3.21 2.77
CA THR A 51 -9.50 2.09 3.28
C THR A 51 -9.59 0.91 2.32
N ILE A 52 -8.44 0.34 1.98
CA ILE A 52 -8.34 -0.88 1.19
C ILE A 52 -7.53 -1.87 2.00
N HIS A 53 -7.97 -3.11 2.06
CA HIS A 53 -7.24 -4.13 2.79
C HIS A 53 -7.15 -5.43 1.99
N THR A 54 -6.11 -6.21 2.27
CA THR A 54 -5.89 -7.50 1.66
C THR A 54 -5.08 -8.38 2.60
N THR A 55 -5.10 -9.68 2.35
CA THR A 55 -4.37 -10.66 3.16
C THR A 55 -3.58 -11.56 2.23
N THR A 56 -2.36 -11.94 2.64
CA THR A 56 -1.57 -12.90 1.88
C THR A 56 -2.12 -14.31 2.06
N ASN A 57 -1.84 -15.16 1.08
CA ASN A 57 -2.10 -16.58 1.11
C ASN A 57 -0.82 -17.29 0.65
N GLY A 58 -0.48 -18.41 1.28
CA GLY A 58 0.73 -19.17 0.93
C GLY A 58 1.62 -19.44 2.13
N GLY A 59 2.93 -19.20 2.01
CA GLY A 59 3.93 -19.55 3.01
C GLY A 59 3.89 -18.73 4.30
N TYR A 60 3.16 -17.62 4.31
CA TYR A 60 2.98 -16.76 5.49
C TYR A 60 1.68 -15.99 5.38
N ARG A 61 1.28 -15.36 6.47
CA ARG A 61 0.07 -14.53 6.50
C ARG A 61 0.38 -13.10 6.95
N ILE A 62 0.03 -12.15 6.10
CA ILE A 62 0.09 -10.71 6.42
C ILE A 62 -1.25 -10.10 6.00
N ARG A 63 -1.82 -9.31 6.91
CA ARG A 63 -2.94 -8.44 6.56
C ARG A 63 -2.39 -7.04 6.36
N LEU A 64 -2.61 -6.50 5.17
CA LEU A 64 -2.16 -5.17 4.82
C LEU A 64 -3.37 -4.24 4.66
N VAL A 65 -3.31 -3.11 5.34
CA VAL A 65 -4.37 -2.09 5.29
C VAL A 65 -3.77 -0.79 4.81
N PHE A 66 -4.33 -0.27 3.72
CA PHE A 66 -3.95 1.03 3.16
C PHE A 66 -5.08 2.01 3.45
N CYS A 67 -4.77 3.07 4.19
CA CYS A 67 -5.73 4.10 4.57
C CYS A 67 -5.19 5.45 4.11
N ALA A 68 -5.99 6.17 3.31
CA ALA A 68 -5.57 7.45 2.75
C ALA A 68 -6.75 8.41 2.61
N GLU A 69 -6.45 9.71 2.63
CA GLU A 69 -7.45 10.72 2.34
C GLU A 69 -7.95 10.58 0.90
N ARG A 70 -9.24 10.81 0.69
CA ARG A 70 -9.85 10.73 -0.65
C ARG A 70 -9.15 11.66 -1.65
N LYS A 71 -8.80 12.85 -1.25
CA LYS A 71 -8.08 13.80 -2.13
C LYS A 71 -6.68 13.29 -2.51
N PHE A 72 -6.03 12.52 -1.65
CA PHE A 72 -4.75 11.88 -1.95
C PHE A 72 -4.93 10.78 -3.00
N LEU A 73 -6.00 9.99 -2.88
CA LEU A 73 -6.33 8.97 -3.89
C LEU A 73 -6.63 9.60 -5.25
N LYS A 74 -7.29 10.75 -5.26
CA LYS A 74 -7.52 11.51 -6.49
C LYS A 74 -6.20 11.96 -7.11
N LEU A 75 -5.27 12.44 -6.28
CA LEU A 75 -3.93 12.83 -6.74
C LEU A 75 -3.20 11.65 -7.38
N ILE A 76 -3.25 10.48 -6.76
CA ILE A 76 -2.65 9.26 -7.31
C ILE A 76 -3.27 8.94 -8.67
N ALA A 77 -4.60 8.97 -8.77
CA ALA A 77 -5.31 8.69 -10.01
C ALA A 77 -4.90 9.66 -11.13
N GLU A 78 -4.81 10.94 -10.81
CA GLU A 78 -4.40 11.96 -11.79
C GLU A 78 -2.97 11.75 -12.28
N HIS A 79 -2.07 11.36 -11.38
CA HIS A 79 -0.69 11.03 -11.76
C HIS A 79 -0.61 9.76 -12.62
N MET A 80 -1.43 8.76 -12.31
CA MET A 80 -1.46 7.50 -13.08
C MET A 80 -2.03 7.70 -14.48
N LEU A 81 -3.09 8.51 -14.61
CA LEU A 81 -3.78 8.70 -15.88
C LEU A 81 -3.21 9.88 -16.69
N GLY A 82 -2.44 10.76 -16.08
CA GLY A 82 -1.88 11.94 -16.74
C GLY A 82 -2.90 13.00 -17.09
N GLU A 83 -4.06 13.00 -16.43
CA GLU A 83 -5.14 13.96 -16.68
C GLU A 83 -5.96 14.20 -15.41
N SER A 84 -6.79 15.24 -15.42
CA SER A 84 -7.73 15.51 -14.33
C SER A 84 -8.75 14.38 -14.20
N VAL A 85 -9.04 13.97 -12.98
CA VAL A 85 -10.00 12.91 -12.68
C VAL A 85 -11.05 13.43 -11.71
N THR A 86 -12.31 13.34 -12.09
CA THR A 86 -13.43 13.75 -11.25
C THR A 86 -14.39 12.60 -10.94
N ASN A 87 -14.33 11.51 -11.70
CA ASN A 87 -15.19 10.35 -11.53
C ASN A 87 -14.71 9.49 -10.36
N GLU A 88 -15.59 9.25 -9.38
CA GLU A 88 -15.30 8.44 -8.21
C GLU A 88 -14.90 7.00 -8.56
N ASP A 89 -15.51 6.42 -9.58
CA ASP A 89 -15.20 5.06 -10.01
C ASP A 89 -13.78 4.97 -10.57
N ASP A 90 -13.35 5.98 -11.31
CA ASP A 90 -11.99 6.05 -11.84
C ASP A 90 -10.96 6.18 -10.70
N ILE A 91 -11.28 7.00 -9.69
CA ILE A 91 -10.42 7.15 -8.51
C ILE A 91 -10.28 5.83 -7.78
N LYS A 92 -11.38 5.10 -7.56
CA LYS A 92 -11.38 3.80 -6.89
C LYS A 92 -10.59 2.76 -7.67
N GLU A 93 -10.77 2.70 -8.98
CA GLU A 93 -10.05 1.73 -9.81
C GLU A 93 -8.54 2.00 -9.80
N CYS A 94 -8.14 3.27 -9.92
CA CYS A 94 -6.73 3.64 -9.83
C CYS A 94 -6.14 3.32 -8.46
N ALA A 95 -6.88 3.57 -7.39
CA ALA A 95 -6.44 3.27 -6.04
C ALA A 95 -6.21 1.77 -5.84
N LYS A 96 -7.13 0.94 -6.33
CA LYS A 96 -7.00 -0.52 -6.27
C LYS A 96 -5.79 -1.01 -7.06
N GLU A 97 -5.61 -0.50 -8.27
CA GLU A 97 -4.49 -0.88 -9.12
C GLU A 97 -3.16 -0.48 -8.48
N PHE A 98 -3.07 0.73 -7.96
CA PHE A 98 -1.88 1.20 -7.25
C PHE A 98 -1.57 0.32 -6.05
N PHE A 99 -2.58 0.00 -5.25
CA PHE A 99 -2.43 -0.88 -4.09
C PHE A 99 -1.97 -2.28 -4.49
N ASN A 100 -2.52 -2.83 -5.56
CA ASN A 100 -2.12 -4.15 -6.07
C ASN A 100 -0.66 -4.15 -6.50
N VAL A 101 -0.19 -3.10 -7.14
CA VAL A 101 1.23 -2.97 -7.53
C VAL A 101 2.13 -2.98 -6.30
N ILE A 102 1.78 -2.21 -5.27
CA ILE A 102 2.53 -2.19 -4.01
C ILE A 102 2.56 -3.57 -3.37
N CYS A 103 1.42 -4.24 -3.31
CA CYS A 103 1.31 -5.58 -2.73
C CYS A 103 2.22 -6.58 -3.47
N GLY A 104 2.25 -6.52 -4.79
CA GLY A 104 3.15 -7.35 -5.59
C GLY A 104 4.62 -7.10 -5.27
N HIS A 105 5.01 -5.84 -5.13
CA HIS A 105 6.38 -5.47 -4.77
C HIS A 105 6.75 -5.94 -3.35
N ILE A 106 5.79 -5.86 -2.42
CA ILE A 106 6.00 -6.30 -1.03
C ILE A 106 6.27 -7.81 -0.98
N VAL A 107 5.44 -8.63 -1.63
CA VAL A 107 5.64 -10.08 -1.61
C VAL A 107 6.94 -10.47 -2.32
N ALA A 108 7.31 -9.76 -3.38
CA ALA A 108 8.58 -10.01 -4.07
C ALA A 108 9.77 -9.68 -3.16
N ALA A 109 9.71 -8.58 -2.42
CA ALA A 109 10.76 -8.18 -1.50
C ALA A 109 10.90 -9.15 -0.32
N ILE A 110 9.77 -9.62 0.22
CA ILE A 110 9.78 -10.64 1.28
C ILE A 110 10.36 -11.94 0.75
N PHE A 111 10.01 -12.34 -0.46
CA PHE A 111 10.57 -13.55 -1.08
C PHE A 111 12.09 -13.49 -1.18
N LYS A 112 12.65 -12.33 -1.54
CA LYS A 112 14.11 -12.15 -1.60
C LYS A 112 14.79 -12.43 -0.27
N GLU A 113 14.16 -12.06 0.84
CA GLU A 113 14.73 -12.25 2.18
C GLU A 113 14.47 -13.63 2.75
N THR A 114 13.28 -14.18 2.54
CA THR A 114 12.81 -15.38 3.22
C THR A 114 12.73 -16.61 2.34
N HIS A 115 12.67 -16.44 1.02
CA HIS A 115 12.43 -17.49 0.03
C HIS A 115 11.08 -18.19 0.18
N PHE A 116 10.14 -17.63 0.94
CA PHE A 116 8.78 -18.14 1.07
C PHE A 116 7.84 -17.36 0.16
N PRO A 117 7.21 -18.02 -0.83
CA PRO A 117 6.28 -17.34 -1.72
C PRO A 117 4.91 -17.15 -1.08
N ALA A 118 4.24 -16.05 -1.42
CA ALA A 118 2.86 -15.79 -1.06
C ALA A 118 2.23 -14.87 -2.08
N ARG A 119 0.91 -14.76 -2.02
CA ARG A 119 0.14 -13.85 -2.87
C ARG A 119 -0.89 -13.11 -2.04
N PHE A 120 -1.11 -11.87 -2.37
CA PHE A 120 -2.24 -11.10 -1.85
C PHE A 120 -3.50 -11.43 -2.66
N HIS A 121 -4.63 -11.39 -1.99
CA HIS A 121 -5.94 -11.60 -2.62
C HIS A 121 -7.03 -10.72 -2.03
#